data_df09c3a90fcaf6f5b50ecf0a95cd2665
#
_entry.id   df09c3a90fcaf6f5b50ecf0a95cd2665
#
_cell.length_a   1.000
_cell.length_b   1.000
_cell.length_c   1.000
_cell.angle_alpha   90.00
_cell.angle_beta   90.00
_cell.angle_gamma   90.00
#
_symmetry.space_group_name_H-M   'P 1'
#
loop_
_entity.id
_entity.type
_entity.pdbx_description
1 polymer ?
#
loop_
_entity_poly.entity_id
_entity_poly.type
_entity_poly.pdbx_seq_one_letter_code
_entity_poly.pdbx_strand_id
1 'polypeptide(L)'
;MGVLLLDSINQPADLKQLNEKQVEQLCEEIRSFLLKNISKTGGHLASNLGMVELTVALHRVLETPQDKIVFDVGHQCYTHKILTGRRGRFEQLRQLDGISGFPNPNESVHDAFIAGHGNTALSLAIGMAWAKKLHHEQGLVVAVIGDGAFTGGMVYEGMNNIEHLDNLLVILNDNKMSISKNVGALARYLTHLRTTTAYVDAKDNVRGFLDAVPLVGTPLKNALTDCKTLLRRAMYHSTMFEEMGFQSLGPVDGHNVEELERTLRTLRGRLGPHFLHVITKKGKGYQPAEVNPGNYHGVSAFDLDGMPDPEVAPKESFSTVFGKALVTEGEKNQNLCAITAAMKYGTGLQFFAHSHPTRFFDVGMAEQHAVTFAAGLASQGMLPVVCIYSTFLQRSYDQIIHDVNLLQENVVFAIDRAGFVPGDGETHQGIYDPAFLSQINIPLYAPSNYQELTYWLQHLLSDRFHGPRAIRYPRGGPDAVLAGCGCSGQEYDYLYKNENATIVLVSYADELTDVLQAAQELKQKDIVCDVLKLVKLYPFTDKTIDELIKYQKILFAEECVANGSIGEHLECALQQKGWNGCFIHLSVRDVRLPHASVAQIKQATGLDAASLVQTVQMAVTKGESLS
;
A
#
# COMPACT_ATOMS: atom_id res chain seq x y z
N MET A 1 33.85 -8.83 -19.92
CA MET A 1 32.68 -7.96 -19.90
C MET A 1 33.17 -6.52 -19.95
N GLY A 2 32.69 -5.70 -20.89
CA GLY A 2 33.07 -4.29 -20.91
C GLY A 2 32.55 -3.58 -19.64
N VAL A 3 33.22 -2.51 -19.22
CA VAL A 3 32.78 -1.68 -18.09
C VAL A 3 31.47 -1.00 -18.53
N LEU A 4 30.39 -1.21 -17.76
CA LEU A 4 29.10 -0.58 -18.01
C LEU A 4 29.19 0.92 -17.70
N LEU A 5 28.50 1.75 -18.46
CA LEU A 5 28.39 3.17 -18.17
C LEU A 5 27.77 3.43 -16.80
N LEU A 6 26.78 2.62 -16.44
CA LEU A 6 26.12 2.64 -15.13
C LEU A 6 27.14 2.46 -13.96
N ASP A 7 28.27 1.78 -14.19
CA ASP A 7 29.28 1.61 -13.15
C ASP A 7 29.99 2.91 -12.77
N SER A 8 29.99 3.91 -13.65
CA SER A 8 30.55 5.24 -13.42
C SER A 8 29.58 6.19 -12.71
N ILE A 9 28.30 5.84 -12.58
CA ILE A 9 27.26 6.71 -11.98
C ILE A 9 27.10 6.36 -10.51
N ASN A 10 27.51 7.28 -9.62
CA ASN A 10 27.44 7.14 -8.16
C ASN A 10 26.62 8.25 -7.50
N GLN A 11 26.41 9.37 -8.18
CA GLN A 11 25.64 10.51 -7.69
C GLN A 11 24.95 11.25 -8.85
N PRO A 12 23.89 12.04 -8.61
CA PRO A 12 23.19 12.76 -9.66
C PRO A 12 24.07 13.69 -10.51
N ALA A 13 25.16 14.23 -9.95
CA ALA A 13 26.08 15.09 -10.68
C ALA A 13 26.77 14.38 -11.85
N ASP A 14 27.01 13.07 -11.75
CA ASP A 14 27.69 12.29 -12.77
C ASP A 14 26.85 12.22 -14.07
N LEU A 15 25.52 12.28 -13.95
CA LEU A 15 24.59 12.27 -15.09
C LEU A 15 24.70 13.51 -15.98
N LYS A 16 25.10 14.65 -15.42
CA LYS A 16 25.14 15.94 -16.11
C LYS A 16 26.24 16.03 -17.15
N GLN A 17 27.22 15.14 -17.07
CA GLN A 17 28.34 15.06 -18.00
C GLN A 17 28.05 14.19 -19.23
N LEU A 18 26.95 13.42 -19.22
CA LEU A 18 26.65 12.46 -20.28
C LEU A 18 26.05 13.16 -21.51
N ASN A 19 26.46 12.73 -22.70
CA ASN A 19 25.82 13.10 -23.96
C ASN A 19 24.56 12.24 -24.21
N GLU A 20 23.77 12.59 -25.21
CA GLU A 20 22.47 11.96 -25.52
C GLU A 20 22.60 10.44 -25.72
N LYS A 21 23.58 9.97 -26.52
CA LYS A 21 23.81 8.53 -26.75
C LYS A 21 24.17 7.78 -25.48
N GLN A 22 24.96 8.41 -24.62
CA GLN A 22 25.30 7.84 -23.32
C GLN A 22 24.09 7.76 -22.39
N VAL A 23 23.18 8.73 -22.47
CA VAL A 23 21.93 8.72 -21.70
C VAL A 23 21.01 7.59 -22.15
N GLU A 24 20.85 7.37 -23.44
CA GLU A 24 20.09 6.24 -23.98
C GLU A 24 20.69 4.91 -23.53
N GLN A 25 22.00 4.74 -23.67
CA GLN A 25 22.72 3.55 -23.19
C GLN A 25 22.51 3.34 -21.68
N LEU A 26 22.62 4.40 -20.87
CA LEU A 26 22.42 4.33 -19.43
C LEU A 26 21.00 3.85 -19.08
N CYS A 27 19.97 4.32 -19.77
CA CYS A 27 18.58 3.88 -19.56
C CYS A 27 18.41 2.38 -19.83
N GLU A 28 19.05 1.85 -20.86
CA GLU A 28 19.04 0.42 -21.18
C GLU A 28 19.79 -0.41 -20.13
N GLU A 29 20.96 0.07 -19.67
CA GLU A 29 21.72 -0.58 -18.62
C GLU A 29 20.99 -0.58 -17.29
N ILE A 30 20.28 0.51 -16.92
CA ILE A 30 19.43 0.57 -15.72
C ILE A 30 18.29 -0.46 -15.81
N ARG A 31 17.62 -0.61 -16.96
CA ARG A 31 16.57 -1.63 -17.13
C ARG A 31 17.10 -3.03 -16.96
N SER A 32 18.25 -3.32 -17.58
CA SER A 32 18.90 -4.61 -17.46
C SER A 32 19.30 -4.91 -16.01
N PHE A 33 19.79 -3.89 -15.30
CA PHE A 33 20.14 -3.98 -13.88
C PHE A 33 18.90 -4.24 -13.01
N LEU A 34 17.80 -3.52 -13.24
CA LEU A 34 16.52 -3.71 -12.52
C LEU A 34 15.99 -5.12 -12.73
N LEU A 35 15.94 -5.61 -13.97
CA LEU A 35 15.48 -6.96 -14.29
C LEU A 35 16.32 -8.01 -13.55
N LYS A 36 17.64 -7.91 -13.63
CA LYS A 36 18.56 -8.86 -13.00
C LYS A 36 18.43 -8.90 -11.47
N ASN A 37 18.23 -7.76 -10.83
CA ASN A 37 18.16 -7.71 -9.36
C ASN A 37 16.75 -8.06 -8.85
N ILE A 38 15.70 -7.48 -9.44
CA ILE A 38 14.34 -7.74 -8.98
C ILE A 38 13.92 -9.20 -9.24
N SER A 39 14.41 -9.84 -10.29
CA SER A 39 14.18 -11.27 -10.50
C SER A 39 14.69 -12.13 -9.33
N LYS A 40 15.72 -11.68 -8.61
CA LYS A 40 16.31 -12.40 -7.46
C LYS A 40 15.67 -12.00 -6.13
N THR A 41 15.45 -10.70 -5.91
CA THR A 41 14.99 -10.18 -4.62
C THR A 41 13.46 -10.09 -4.53
N GLY A 42 12.76 -10.11 -5.66
CA GLY A 42 11.39 -9.62 -5.74
C GLY A 42 11.33 -8.10 -5.68
N GLY A 43 10.12 -7.54 -5.78
CA GLY A 43 9.89 -6.10 -5.70
C GLY A 43 8.93 -5.58 -6.76
N HIS A 44 8.89 -4.26 -6.96
CA HIS A 44 8.00 -3.61 -7.92
C HIS A 44 8.70 -3.47 -9.28
N LEU A 45 8.38 -4.35 -10.24
CA LEU A 45 9.11 -4.41 -11.51
C LEU A 45 8.53 -3.47 -12.58
N ALA A 46 7.27 -3.69 -12.96
CA ALA A 46 6.68 -3.02 -14.12
C ALA A 46 6.63 -1.49 -13.97
N SER A 47 6.35 -1.00 -12.76
CA SER A 47 6.31 0.43 -12.46
C SER A 47 7.69 1.08 -12.60
N ASN A 48 8.76 0.40 -12.12
CA ASN A 48 10.13 0.91 -12.21
C ASN A 48 10.65 0.93 -13.65
N LEU A 49 10.36 -0.10 -14.44
CA LEU A 49 10.76 -0.16 -15.86
C LEU A 49 10.13 0.99 -16.68
N GLY A 50 8.92 1.42 -16.31
CA GLY A 50 8.24 2.55 -16.96
C GLY A 50 8.75 3.93 -16.56
N MET A 51 9.56 4.03 -15.48
CA MET A 51 9.98 5.32 -14.92
C MET A 51 11.45 5.67 -15.19
N VAL A 52 12.18 4.85 -15.93
CA VAL A 52 13.64 5.01 -16.10
C VAL A 52 13.99 6.36 -16.71
N GLU A 53 13.49 6.68 -17.90
CA GLU A 53 13.82 7.91 -18.61
C GLU A 53 13.35 9.15 -17.86
N LEU A 54 12.13 9.14 -17.33
CA LEU A 54 11.61 10.27 -16.56
C LEU A 54 12.48 10.54 -15.32
N THR A 55 12.91 9.49 -14.61
CA THR A 55 13.77 9.65 -13.44
C THR A 55 15.17 10.13 -13.81
N VAL A 56 15.74 9.65 -14.89
CA VAL A 56 17.02 10.14 -15.44
C VAL A 56 16.92 11.62 -15.81
N ALA A 57 15.87 12.02 -16.54
CA ALA A 57 15.65 13.42 -16.92
C ALA A 57 15.49 14.33 -15.69
N LEU A 58 14.75 13.89 -14.67
CA LEU A 58 14.63 14.63 -13.40
C LEU A 58 16.00 14.88 -12.77
N HIS A 59 16.84 13.85 -12.62
CA HIS A 59 18.16 14.00 -12.02
C HIS A 59 19.19 14.76 -12.86
N ARG A 60 18.97 14.85 -14.18
CA ARG A 60 19.79 15.68 -15.06
C ARG A 60 19.44 17.17 -14.99
N VAL A 61 18.21 17.48 -14.60
CA VAL A 61 17.72 18.88 -14.53
C VAL A 61 17.72 19.44 -13.12
N LEU A 62 17.36 18.61 -12.14
CA LEU A 62 17.22 19.02 -10.74
C LEU A 62 18.56 18.97 -9.98
N GLU A 63 18.68 19.80 -8.97
CA GLU A 63 19.81 19.83 -8.03
C GLU A 63 19.41 19.23 -6.68
N THR A 64 19.23 17.88 -6.64
CA THR A 64 18.93 17.21 -5.38
C THR A 64 20.19 17.11 -4.50
N PRO A 65 20.11 17.29 -3.18
CA PRO A 65 18.90 17.36 -2.34
C PRO A 65 18.30 18.77 -2.18
N GLN A 66 18.82 19.82 -2.81
CA GLN A 66 18.25 21.17 -2.73
C GLN A 66 16.85 21.20 -3.39
N ASP A 67 16.72 20.72 -4.63
CA ASP A 67 15.42 20.41 -5.20
C ASP A 67 14.89 19.12 -4.56
N LYS A 68 13.59 19.02 -4.33
CA LYS A 68 12.95 17.85 -3.72
C LYS A 68 12.12 17.07 -4.72
N ILE A 69 12.25 15.75 -4.72
CA ILE A 69 11.38 14.85 -5.51
C ILE A 69 10.58 14.02 -4.52
N VAL A 70 9.26 14.17 -4.55
CA VAL A 70 8.32 13.40 -3.73
C VAL A 70 7.58 12.41 -4.63
N PHE A 71 7.82 11.12 -4.45
CA PHE A 71 7.15 10.07 -5.20
C PHE A 71 5.87 9.65 -4.47
N ASP A 72 4.72 9.70 -5.14
CA ASP A 72 3.47 9.16 -4.60
C ASP A 72 3.52 7.63 -4.57
N VAL A 73 3.05 7.00 -3.50
CA VAL A 73 3.29 5.58 -3.17
C VAL A 73 4.79 5.27 -3.02
N GLY A 74 5.62 5.69 -3.97
CA GLY A 74 7.08 5.55 -3.95
C GLY A 74 7.62 4.21 -4.43
N HIS A 75 6.77 3.25 -4.80
CA HIS A 75 7.18 1.92 -5.29
C HIS A 75 7.93 1.96 -6.63
N GLN A 76 7.93 3.10 -7.35
CA GLN A 76 8.59 3.34 -8.63
C GLN A 76 9.94 4.07 -8.49
N CYS A 77 10.54 4.11 -7.30
CA CYS A 77 11.74 4.91 -7.00
C CYS A 77 13.08 4.19 -7.24
N TYR A 78 13.11 2.98 -7.79
CA TYR A 78 14.35 2.22 -7.85
C TYR A 78 15.43 2.86 -8.73
N THR A 79 15.06 3.46 -9.86
CA THR A 79 15.99 4.25 -10.68
C THR A 79 16.54 5.44 -9.87
N HIS A 80 15.72 6.12 -9.08
CA HIS A 80 16.17 7.18 -8.18
C HIS A 80 17.21 6.66 -7.17
N LYS A 81 16.96 5.48 -6.55
CA LYS A 81 17.93 4.87 -5.63
C LYS A 81 19.25 4.51 -6.32
N ILE A 82 19.19 3.97 -7.54
CA ILE A 82 20.38 3.67 -8.35
C ILE A 82 21.22 4.94 -8.58
N LEU A 83 20.59 6.01 -9.05
CA LEU A 83 21.24 7.27 -9.41
C LEU A 83 21.74 8.09 -8.21
N THR A 84 21.30 7.76 -7.02
CA THR A 84 21.67 8.42 -5.75
C THR A 84 22.60 7.56 -4.87
N GLY A 85 23.39 6.67 -5.50
CA GLY A 85 24.50 5.98 -4.87
C GLY A 85 24.18 4.65 -4.19
N ARG A 86 22.95 4.13 -4.30
CA ARG A 86 22.53 2.89 -3.63
C ARG A 86 22.59 1.64 -4.52
N ARG A 87 23.10 1.76 -5.76
CA ARG A 87 23.20 0.66 -6.72
C ARG A 87 23.86 -0.61 -6.13
N GLY A 88 24.96 -0.45 -5.41
CA GLY A 88 25.70 -1.56 -4.82
C GLY A 88 24.97 -2.35 -3.72
N ARG A 89 23.82 -1.85 -3.26
CA ARG A 89 23.00 -2.50 -2.21
C ARG A 89 21.74 -3.19 -2.75
N PHE A 90 21.54 -3.23 -4.07
CA PHE A 90 20.30 -3.79 -4.66
C PHE A 90 20.14 -5.29 -4.46
N GLU A 91 21.21 -6.04 -4.20
CA GLU A 91 21.12 -7.45 -3.83
C GLU A 91 20.44 -7.65 -2.45
N GLN A 92 20.37 -6.60 -1.65
CA GLN A 92 19.69 -6.58 -0.34
C GLN A 92 18.38 -5.76 -0.37
N LEU A 93 17.84 -5.51 -1.58
CA LEU A 93 16.56 -4.77 -1.72
C LEU A 93 15.44 -5.50 -0.98
N ARG A 94 14.70 -4.79 -0.10
CA ARG A 94 13.57 -5.30 0.67
C ARG A 94 13.93 -6.45 1.63
N GLN A 95 15.16 -6.46 2.12
CA GLN A 95 15.65 -7.41 3.12
C GLN A 95 16.05 -6.69 4.40
N LEU A 96 16.20 -7.45 5.49
CA LEU A 96 16.67 -6.93 6.76
C LEU A 96 18.05 -6.29 6.59
N ASP A 97 18.26 -5.11 7.17
CA ASP A 97 19.48 -4.30 7.04
C ASP A 97 19.83 -3.89 5.58
N GLY A 98 18.92 -4.14 4.65
CA GLY A 98 19.05 -3.79 3.24
C GLY A 98 18.55 -2.38 2.93
N ILE A 99 18.13 -2.18 1.67
CA ILE A 99 17.48 -0.95 1.23
C ILE A 99 15.96 -1.16 1.08
N SER A 100 15.20 -0.14 1.48
CA SER A 100 13.74 -0.15 1.36
C SER A 100 13.27 -0.21 -0.09
N GLY A 101 12.15 -0.83 -0.32
CA GLY A 101 11.41 -0.79 -1.59
C GLY A 101 10.74 0.56 -1.88
N PHE A 102 10.83 1.52 -0.97
CA PHE A 102 10.25 2.86 -1.03
C PHE A 102 11.31 3.92 -0.68
N PRO A 103 11.09 5.22 -1.01
CA PRO A 103 11.93 6.30 -0.52
C PRO A 103 11.98 6.31 1.00
N ASN A 104 13.18 6.49 1.56
CA ASN A 104 13.39 6.57 3.00
C ASN A 104 14.51 7.59 3.31
N PRO A 105 14.21 8.72 3.95
CA PRO A 105 15.20 9.76 4.29
C PRO A 105 16.34 9.25 5.17
N ASN A 106 16.15 8.15 5.90
CA ASN A 106 17.22 7.53 6.69
C ASN A 106 18.27 6.80 5.81
N GLU A 107 17.95 6.51 4.55
CA GLU A 107 18.87 5.88 3.60
C GLU A 107 19.68 6.90 2.80
N SER A 108 19.08 8.05 2.46
CA SER A 108 19.69 9.03 1.58
C SER A 108 19.09 10.43 1.77
N VAL A 109 19.94 11.44 1.75
CA VAL A 109 19.51 12.86 1.75
C VAL A 109 18.71 13.27 0.51
N HIS A 110 18.76 12.44 -0.55
CA HIS A 110 18.01 12.65 -1.78
C HIS A 110 16.55 12.17 -1.67
N ASP A 111 16.22 11.33 -0.70
CA ASP A 111 14.86 10.90 -0.44
C ASP A 111 14.15 11.99 0.37
N ALA A 112 13.23 12.70 -0.25
CA ALA A 112 12.61 13.88 0.35
C ALA A 112 11.69 13.55 1.53
N PHE A 113 11.02 12.39 1.48
CA PHE A 113 10.10 11.93 2.52
C PHE A 113 9.92 10.42 2.45
N ILE A 114 9.44 9.80 3.54
CA ILE A 114 9.04 8.39 3.53
C ILE A 114 7.77 8.22 2.67
N ALA A 115 7.71 7.15 1.89
CA ALA A 115 6.55 6.83 1.08
C ALA A 115 6.16 5.35 1.27
N GLY A 116 4.97 4.98 0.78
CA GLY A 116 4.37 3.64 0.91
C GLY A 116 2.88 3.70 0.62
N HIS A 117 2.17 4.61 1.26
CA HIS A 117 0.76 4.89 0.97
C HIS A 117 0.63 5.94 -0.15
N GLY A 118 -0.39 5.79 -1.00
CA GLY A 118 -0.66 6.73 -2.09
C GLY A 118 -1.44 7.98 -1.69
N ASN A 119 -1.59 8.92 -2.61
CA ASN A 119 -2.34 10.17 -2.53
C ASN A 119 -1.74 11.26 -1.62
N THR A 120 -0.55 11.06 -1.05
CA THR A 120 0.05 11.99 -0.07
C THR A 120 1.08 12.93 -0.67
N ALA A 121 1.66 12.58 -1.81
CA ALA A 121 2.82 13.29 -2.37
C ALA A 121 2.54 14.76 -2.70
N LEU A 122 1.35 15.09 -3.19
CA LEU A 122 0.99 16.47 -3.50
C LEU A 122 0.92 17.34 -2.25
N SER A 123 0.22 16.88 -1.22
CA SER A 123 0.12 17.61 0.06
C SER A 123 1.49 17.80 0.73
N LEU A 124 2.34 16.77 0.70
CA LEU A 124 3.72 16.86 1.17
C LEU A 124 4.53 17.88 0.38
N ALA A 125 4.44 17.85 -0.96
CA ALA A 125 5.15 18.77 -1.83
C ALA A 125 4.70 20.22 -1.62
N ILE A 126 3.41 20.47 -1.42
CA ILE A 126 2.86 21.79 -1.08
C ILE A 126 3.45 22.28 0.23
N GLY A 127 3.44 21.44 1.28
CA GLY A 127 4.04 21.80 2.57
C GLY A 127 5.53 22.13 2.47
N MET A 128 6.31 21.33 1.71
CA MET A 128 7.73 21.60 1.45
C MET A 128 7.95 22.87 0.65
N ALA A 129 7.12 23.13 -0.37
CA ALA A 129 7.21 24.33 -1.21
C ALA A 129 6.94 25.60 -0.37
N TRP A 130 5.93 25.57 0.50
CA TRP A 130 5.65 26.63 1.45
C TRP A 130 6.78 26.83 2.46
N ALA A 131 7.34 25.75 3.03
CA ALA A 131 8.47 25.88 3.96
C ALA A 131 9.67 26.56 3.32
N LYS A 132 10.04 26.16 2.08
CA LYS A 132 11.10 26.82 1.32
C LYS A 132 10.81 28.31 1.09
N LYS A 133 9.58 28.65 0.72
CA LYS A 133 9.17 30.05 0.49
C LYS A 133 9.26 30.88 1.78
N LEU A 134 8.80 30.37 2.90
CA LEU A 134 8.85 31.05 4.20
C LEU A 134 10.30 31.22 4.72
N HIS A 135 11.17 30.26 4.43
CA HIS A 135 12.59 30.32 4.78
C HIS A 135 13.43 31.08 3.75
N HIS A 136 12.82 31.59 2.66
CA HIS A 136 13.54 32.21 1.53
C HIS A 136 14.58 31.29 0.88
N GLU A 137 14.35 29.98 0.94
CA GLU A 137 15.22 28.97 0.33
C GLU A 137 14.88 28.79 -1.15
N GLN A 138 15.94 28.61 -1.96
CA GLN A 138 15.80 28.28 -3.37
C GLN A 138 15.55 26.79 -3.56
N GLY A 139 14.99 26.42 -4.69
CA GLY A 139 14.82 25.04 -5.14
C GLY A 139 13.36 24.68 -5.41
N LEU A 140 13.21 23.81 -6.40
CA LEU A 140 11.92 23.30 -6.85
C LEU A 140 11.49 22.11 -6.00
N VAL A 141 10.19 21.99 -5.75
CA VAL A 141 9.58 20.78 -5.17
C VAL A 141 8.75 20.10 -6.24
N VAL A 142 9.05 18.84 -6.52
CA VAL A 142 8.42 18.04 -7.57
C VAL A 142 7.63 16.90 -6.94
N ALA A 143 6.32 16.85 -7.15
CA ALA A 143 5.47 15.71 -6.83
C ALA A 143 5.30 14.82 -8.06
N VAL A 144 5.70 13.54 -7.99
CA VAL A 144 5.51 12.56 -9.06
C VAL A 144 4.37 11.63 -8.67
N ILE A 145 3.25 11.73 -9.37
CA ILE A 145 2.00 11.04 -9.03
C ILE A 145 1.58 10.14 -10.20
N GLY A 146 1.36 8.86 -9.93
CA GLY A 146 0.80 7.94 -10.92
C GLY A 146 -0.70 8.18 -11.15
N ASP A 147 -1.19 7.86 -12.34
CA ASP A 147 -2.59 7.99 -12.73
C ASP A 147 -3.56 7.20 -11.83
N GLY A 148 -3.13 6.06 -11.28
CA GLY A 148 -3.90 5.33 -10.26
C GLY A 148 -4.02 6.11 -8.95
N ALA A 149 -2.92 6.66 -8.44
CA ALA A 149 -2.90 7.45 -7.22
C ALA A 149 -3.67 8.79 -7.40
N PHE A 150 -3.74 9.29 -8.62
CA PHE A 150 -4.50 10.50 -8.95
C PHE A 150 -6.03 10.35 -8.76
N THR A 151 -6.53 9.13 -8.52
CA THR A 151 -7.95 8.89 -8.22
C THR A 151 -8.35 9.20 -6.77
N GLY A 152 -7.40 9.39 -5.86
CA GLY A 152 -7.66 9.62 -4.44
C GLY A 152 -8.03 11.06 -4.09
N GLY A 153 -8.89 11.24 -3.08
CA GLY A 153 -9.44 12.53 -2.68
C GLY A 153 -8.40 13.55 -2.26
N MET A 154 -7.38 13.15 -1.48
CA MET A 154 -6.33 14.06 -1.00
C MET A 154 -5.57 14.78 -2.13
N VAL A 155 -5.50 14.22 -3.34
CA VAL A 155 -4.89 14.90 -4.48
C VAL A 155 -5.70 16.15 -4.83
N TYR A 156 -7.02 16.06 -4.84
CA TYR A 156 -7.92 17.20 -5.11
C TYR A 156 -7.93 18.22 -3.97
N GLU A 157 -7.86 17.75 -2.72
CA GLU A 157 -7.67 18.62 -1.55
C GLU A 157 -6.36 19.41 -1.69
N GLY A 158 -5.26 18.74 -2.06
CA GLY A 158 -3.99 19.39 -2.34
C GLY A 158 -4.09 20.38 -3.50
N MET A 159 -4.67 19.99 -4.64
CA MET A 159 -4.85 20.88 -5.79
C MET A 159 -5.63 22.15 -5.46
N ASN A 160 -6.60 22.08 -4.55
CA ASN A 160 -7.38 23.23 -4.09
C ASN A 160 -6.57 24.21 -3.22
N ASN A 161 -5.34 23.87 -2.82
CA ASN A 161 -4.51 24.66 -1.89
C ASN A 161 -3.15 25.06 -2.47
N ILE A 162 -3.04 25.25 -3.80
CA ILE A 162 -1.79 25.58 -4.48
C ILE A 162 -1.51 27.07 -4.68
N GLU A 163 -2.46 27.93 -4.33
CA GLU A 163 -2.34 29.36 -4.56
C GLU A 163 -1.04 29.94 -4.00
N HIS A 164 -0.47 30.91 -4.72
CA HIS A 164 0.75 31.63 -4.35
C HIS A 164 2.04 30.80 -4.28
N LEU A 165 2.07 29.56 -4.77
CA LEU A 165 3.30 28.77 -4.90
C LEU A 165 3.99 29.02 -6.25
N ASP A 166 5.27 29.30 -6.22
CA ASP A 166 6.10 29.61 -7.40
C ASP A 166 7.11 28.49 -7.69
N ASN A 167 7.28 27.55 -6.75
CA ASN A 167 8.33 26.55 -6.73
C ASN A 167 7.77 25.11 -6.65
N LEU A 168 6.56 24.90 -7.15
CA LEU A 168 5.89 23.59 -7.18
C LEU A 168 5.75 23.08 -8.62
N LEU A 169 6.13 21.82 -8.85
CA LEU A 169 5.86 21.08 -10.06
C LEU A 169 5.15 19.77 -9.73
N VAL A 170 3.98 19.55 -10.30
CA VAL A 170 3.25 18.28 -10.26
C VAL A 170 3.45 17.54 -11.57
N ILE A 171 3.94 16.31 -11.52
CA ILE A 171 4.09 15.44 -12.67
C ILE A 171 3.06 14.31 -12.57
N LEU A 172 2.10 14.28 -13.47
CA LEU A 172 1.20 13.16 -13.65
C LEU A 172 1.87 12.14 -14.58
N ASN A 173 2.28 11.01 -14.02
CA ASN A 173 2.77 9.86 -14.79
C ASN A 173 1.59 8.98 -15.21
N ASP A 174 1.15 9.15 -16.45
CA ASP A 174 0.00 8.44 -17.02
C ASP A 174 0.46 7.22 -17.85
N ASN A 175 0.23 6.04 -17.30
CA ASN A 175 0.52 4.77 -17.98
C ASN A 175 -0.75 3.93 -18.23
N LYS A 176 -1.95 4.48 -18.01
CA LYS A 176 -3.28 3.88 -18.20
C LYS A 176 -3.58 2.72 -17.24
N MET A 177 -2.73 2.48 -16.23
CA MET A 177 -2.80 1.32 -15.37
C MET A 177 -2.43 1.67 -13.93
N SER A 178 -3.31 1.32 -13.00
CA SER A 178 -2.90 1.07 -11.62
C SER A 178 -2.43 -0.39 -11.49
N ILE A 179 -2.90 -1.16 -10.51
CA ILE A 179 -2.76 -2.64 -10.51
C ILE A 179 -3.69 -3.25 -11.58
N SER A 180 -4.85 -2.63 -11.81
CA SER A 180 -5.80 -2.93 -12.89
C SER A 180 -5.97 -1.70 -13.79
N LYS A 181 -6.78 -1.81 -14.86
CA LYS A 181 -7.16 -0.63 -15.68
C LYS A 181 -7.83 0.40 -14.79
N ASN A 182 -7.42 1.66 -14.93
CA ASN A 182 -8.02 2.75 -14.16
C ASN A 182 -9.51 2.88 -14.46
N VAL A 183 -10.27 3.14 -13.41
CA VAL A 183 -11.74 3.24 -13.45
C VAL A 183 -12.20 4.68 -13.23
N GLY A 184 -13.44 4.96 -13.58
CA GLY A 184 -14.11 6.23 -13.27
C GLY A 184 -13.99 7.32 -14.32
N ALA A 185 -14.53 8.50 -13.98
CA ALA A 185 -14.63 9.65 -14.89
C ALA A 185 -13.26 10.26 -15.20
N LEU A 186 -12.35 10.26 -14.24
CA LEU A 186 -11.00 10.80 -14.41
C LEU A 186 -10.20 10.01 -15.47
N ALA A 187 -10.27 8.69 -15.44
CA ALA A 187 -9.60 7.84 -16.43
C ALA A 187 -10.13 8.13 -17.86
N ARG A 188 -11.45 8.37 -17.98
CA ARG A 188 -12.05 8.80 -19.25
C ARG A 188 -11.59 10.20 -19.66
N TYR A 189 -11.52 11.15 -18.74
CA TYR A 189 -11.02 12.50 -18.98
C TYR A 189 -9.56 12.50 -19.47
N LEU A 190 -8.67 11.78 -18.80
CA LEU A 190 -7.27 11.64 -19.24
C LEU A 190 -7.17 10.96 -20.60
N THR A 191 -8.04 9.99 -20.90
CA THR A 191 -8.11 9.38 -22.23
C THR A 191 -8.55 10.39 -23.28
N HIS A 192 -9.54 11.22 -23.00
CA HIS A 192 -9.99 12.29 -23.90
C HIS A 192 -8.89 13.32 -24.14
N LEU A 193 -8.19 13.77 -23.12
CA LEU A 193 -7.04 14.69 -23.27
C LEU A 193 -5.99 14.13 -24.23
N ARG A 194 -5.70 12.83 -24.18
CA ARG A 194 -4.71 12.18 -25.07
C ARG A 194 -5.16 12.08 -26.53
N THR A 195 -6.46 11.97 -26.77
CA THR A 195 -7.02 11.67 -28.10
C THR A 195 -7.55 12.89 -28.83
N THR A 196 -7.60 14.05 -28.19
CA THR A 196 -8.10 15.28 -28.83
C THR A 196 -7.10 15.78 -29.85
N THR A 197 -7.51 15.87 -31.12
CA THR A 197 -6.71 16.30 -32.26
C THR A 197 -6.05 17.67 -32.04
N ALA A 198 -6.73 18.59 -31.38
CA ALA A 198 -6.18 19.88 -30.97
C ALA A 198 -4.92 19.78 -30.08
N TYR A 199 -4.79 18.69 -29.34
CA TYR A 199 -3.67 18.38 -28.47
C TYR A 199 -2.49 17.77 -29.26
N VAL A 200 -2.79 17.02 -30.32
CA VAL A 200 -1.81 16.44 -31.25
C VAL A 200 -1.29 17.53 -32.19
N ASP A 201 -2.15 18.38 -32.72
CA ASP A 201 -1.79 19.48 -33.61
C ASP A 201 -1.00 20.59 -32.90
N ALA A 202 -1.20 20.81 -31.59
CA ALA A 202 -0.39 21.73 -30.79
C ALA A 202 1.08 21.27 -30.72
N LYS A 203 1.33 19.97 -30.72
CA LYS A 203 2.68 19.37 -30.72
C LYS A 203 3.45 19.72 -32.02
N ASP A 204 2.80 19.65 -33.15
CA ASP A 204 3.42 19.92 -34.47
C ASP A 204 3.49 21.43 -34.79
N ASN A 205 2.50 22.21 -34.35
CA ASN A 205 2.48 23.66 -34.57
C ASN A 205 3.41 24.44 -33.64
N VAL A 206 3.70 23.97 -32.41
CA VAL A 206 4.69 24.60 -31.50
C VAL A 206 6.10 24.43 -32.07
N ARG A 207 6.41 23.30 -32.70
CA ARG A 207 7.69 23.09 -33.40
C ARG A 207 7.88 24.09 -34.58
N GLY A 208 6.89 24.22 -35.43
CA GLY A 208 6.98 25.10 -36.59
C GLY A 208 6.98 26.60 -36.29
N PHE A 209 6.41 27.01 -35.14
CA PHE A 209 6.29 28.42 -34.75
C PHE A 209 7.47 28.94 -33.93
N LEU A 210 8.16 28.11 -33.17
CA LEU A 210 9.39 28.48 -32.47
C LEU A 210 10.56 28.70 -33.44
N ASP A 211 10.54 28.03 -34.57
CA ASP A 211 11.55 28.17 -35.63
C ASP A 211 11.31 29.38 -36.57
N ALA A 212 10.12 30.00 -36.52
CA ALA A 212 9.68 31.01 -37.48
C ALA A 212 9.68 32.47 -36.96
N VAL A 213 10.07 32.76 -35.70
CA VAL A 213 9.99 34.13 -35.15
C VAL A 213 11.36 34.82 -35.15
N PRO A 214 11.61 35.83 -36.02
CA PRO A 214 12.79 36.69 -35.94
C PRO A 214 12.75 37.53 -34.65
N LEU A 215 13.92 37.82 -34.12
CA LEU A 215 14.15 38.67 -32.93
C LEU A 215 13.52 40.05 -33.03
N VAL A 216 12.35 40.27 -32.42
CA VAL A 216 11.73 41.59 -32.29
C VAL A 216 11.46 41.86 -30.79
N GLY A 217 11.68 43.12 -30.40
CA GLY A 217 11.84 43.60 -29.01
C GLY A 217 10.73 43.26 -27.99
N THR A 218 11.11 43.28 -26.73
CA THR A 218 10.42 42.77 -25.52
C THR A 218 8.98 43.24 -25.24
N PRO A 219 8.54 44.48 -25.51
CA PRO A 219 7.17 44.90 -25.22
C PRO A 219 6.12 44.29 -26.16
N LEU A 220 6.49 44.06 -27.43
CA LEU A 220 5.58 43.46 -28.43
C LEU A 220 5.44 41.96 -28.24
N LYS A 221 6.46 41.29 -27.65
CA LYS A 221 6.40 39.87 -27.26
C LYS A 221 5.36 39.61 -26.19
N ASN A 222 5.28 40.46 -25.17
CA ASN A 222 4.32 40.27 -24.06
C ASN A 222 2.88 40.45 -24.57
N ALA A 223 2.60 41.49 -25.34
CA ALA A 223 1.26 41.72 -25.92
C ALA A 223 0.83 40.62 -26.89
N LEU A 224 1.77 40.10 -27.71
CA LEU A 224 1.51 38.94 -28.58
C LEU A 224 1.30 37.64 -27.82
N THR A 225 2.02 37.45 -26.71
CA THR A 225 1.87 36.30 -25.82
C THR A 225 0.53 36.32 -25.11
N ASP A 226 0.09 37.49 -24.64
CA ASP A 226 -1.21 37.68 -23.99
C ASP A 226 -2.37 37.53 -24.97
N CYS A 227 -2.27 38.07 -26.16
CA CYS A 227 -3.27 37.92 -27.23
C CYS A 227 -3.35 36.47 -27.73
N LYS A 228 -2.21 35.75 -27.82
CA LYS A 228 -2.12 34.34 -28.16
C LYS A 228 -2.71 33.45 -27.04
N THR A 229 -2.48 33.80 -25.77
CA THR A 229 -3.04 33.11 -24.61
C THR A 229 -4.55 33.31 -24.56
N LEU A 230 -5.06 34.51 -24.86
CA LEU A 230 -6.48 34.82 -24.95
C LEU A 230 -7.17 34.11 -26.13
N LEU A 231 -6.55 34.08 -27.32
CA LEU A 231 -7.04 33.34 -28.49
C LEU A 231 -7.00 31.82 -28.23
N ARG A 232 -5.96 31.33 -27.57
CA ARG A 232 -5.84 29.92 -27.16
C ARG A 232 -6.91 29.55 -26.17
N ARG A 233 -7.20 30.40 -25.16
CA ARG A 233 -8.30 30.21 -24.21
C ARG A 233 -9.68 30.26 -24.86
N ALA A 234 -9.86 31.08 -25.88
CA ALA A 234 -11.14 31.18 -26.60
C ALA A 234 -11.37 30.02 -27.58
N MET A 235 -10.32 29.39 -28.08
CA MET A 235 -10.40 28.27 -29.02
C MET A 235 -10.28 26.89 -28.40
N TYR A 236 -9.70 26.78 -27.21
CA TYR A 236 -9.53 25.51 -26.46
C TYR A 236 -10.18 25.63 -25.11
N HIS A 237 -11.03 24.67 -24.75
CA HIS A 237 -11.53 24.54 -23.39
C HIS A 237 -10.33 24.36 -22.47
N SER A 238 -10.24 25.17 -21.40
CA SER A 238 -9.22 25.03 -20.37
C SER A 238 -9.30 23.62 -19.75
N THR A 239 -8.15 23.05 -19.44
CA THR A 239 -8.10 21.79 -18.72
C THR A 239 -8.55 21.98 -17.26
N MET A 240 -9.04 20.93 -16.60
CA MET A 240 -9.37 20.96 -15.19
C MET A 240 -8.18 21.50 -14.33
N PHE A 241 -6.95 21.19 -14.74
CA PHE A 241 -5.74 21.65 -14.02
C PHE A 241 -5.52 23.15 -14.12
N GLU A 242 -5.79 23.73 -15.29
CA GLU A 242 -5.70 25.19 -15.51
C GLU A 242 -6.80 25.94 -14.75
N GLU A 243 -8.02 25.39 -14.68
CA GLU A 243 -9.11 25.95 -13.86
C GLU A 243 -8.76 25.91 -12.37
N MET A 244 -7.98 24.94 -11.92
CA MET A 244 -7.48 24.85 -10.55
C MET A 244 -6.21 25.69 -10.29
N GLY A 245 -5.77 26.51 -11.27
CA GLY A 245 -4.68 27.47 -11.09
C GLY A 245 -3.29 26.98 -11.51
N PHE A 246 -3.15 25.78 -12.06
CA PHE A 246 -1.87 25.31 -12.59
C PHE A 246 -1.57 25.87 -13.99
N GLN A 247 -0.30 26.06 -14.27
CA GLN A 247 0.19 26.19 -15.63
C GLN A 247 0.43 24.78 -16.20
N SER A 248 -0.52 24.29 -17.00
CA SER A 248 -0.52 22.91 -17.51
C SER A 248 0.30 22.77 -18.79
N LEU A 249 1.12 21.73 -18.86
CA LEU A 249 1.88 21.31 -20.05
C LEU A 249 1.73 19.81 -20.31
N GLY A 250 1.93 19.44 -21.55
CA GLY A 250 1.91 18.04 -21.99
C GLY A 250 0.72 17.72 -22.89
N PRO A 251 0.50 16.42 -23.23
CA PRO A 251 1.32 15.29 -22.84
C PRO A 251 2.71 15.30 -23.47
N VAL A 252 3.70 14.91 -22.66
CA VAL A 252 5.08 14.69 -23.09
C VAL A 252 5.36 13.19 -23.12
N ASP A 253 6.14 12.74 -24.08
CA ASP A 253 6.60 11.35 -24.11
C ASP A 253 7.59 11.10 -22.95
N GLY A 254 7.17 10.32 -21.97
CA GLY A 254 7.95 9.99 -20.79
C GLY A 254 9.15 9.06 -21.06
N HIS A 255 9.33 8.64 -22.31
CA HIS A 255 10.48 7.85 -22.76
C HIS A 255 11.43 8.61 -23.67
N ASN A 256 11.17 9.89 -23.92
CA ASN A 256 12.06 10.78 -24.65
C ASN A 256 12.79 11.71 -23.66
N VAL A 257 14.02 11.35 -23.28
CA VAL A 257 14.79 12.09 -22.26
C VAL A 257 15.06 13.53 -22.70
N GLU A 258 15.39 13.77 -23.99
CA GLU A 258 15.68 15.10 -24.52
C GLU A 258 14.46 16.03 -24.41
N GLU A 259 13.28 15.54 -24.80
CA GLU A 259 12.02 16.29 -24.69
C GLU A 259 11.66 16.58 -23.22
N LEU A 260 11.84 15.59 -22.34
CA LEU A 260 11.65 15.75 -20.90
C LEU A 260 12.58 16.80 -20.30
N GLU A 261 13.89 16.73 -20.59
CA GLU A 261 14.87 17.70 -20.10
C GLU A 261 14.55 19.12 -20.56
N ARG A 262 14.26 19.30 -21.85
CA ARG A 262 13.88 20.60 -22.40
C ARG A 262 12.65 21.16 -21.70
N THR A 263 11.64 20.34 -21.50
CA THR A 263 10.40 20.72 -20.82
C THR A 263 10.65 21.08 -19.36
N LEU A 264 11.37 20.24 -18.62
CA LEU A 264 11.70 20.47 -17.21
C LEU A 264 12.56 21.72 -17.01
N ARG A 265 13.56 21.99 -17.87
CA ARG A 265 14.36 23.24 -17.83
C ARG A 265 13.49 24.47 -18.07
N THR A 266 12.53 24.37 -18.99
CA THR A 266 11.60 25.47 -19.27
C THR A 266 10.70 25.76 -18.07
N LEU A 267 10.21 24.73 -17.39
CA LEU A 267 9.37 24.86 -16.19
C LEU A 267 10.12 25.39 -15.00
N ARG A 268 11.37 24.92 -14.77
CA ARG A 268 12.23 25.42 -13.70
C ARG A 268 12.53 26.91 -13.79
N GLY A 269 12.53 27.48 -14.99
CA GLY A 269 12.75 28.91 -15.22
C GLY A 269 11.49 29.79 -15.12
N ARG A 270 10.31 29.23 -14.81
CA ARG A 270 9.04 29.96 -14.74
C ARG A 270 8.49 29.99 -13.32
N LEU A 271 7.84 31.10 -12.99
CA LEU A 271 7.12 31.23 -11.73
C LEU A 271 5.71 30.64 -11.82
N GLY A 272 5.21 30.12 -10.73
CA GLY A 272 3.86 29.59 -10.58
C GLY A 272 3.82 28.07 -10.40
N PRO A 273 2.68 27.51 -9.93
CA PRO A 273 2.52 26.09 -9.82
C PRO A 273 2.36 25.47 -11.22
N HIS A 274 3.17 24.48 -11.52
CA HIS A 274 3.17 23.81 -12.82
C HIS A 274 2.59 22.41 -12.72
N PHE A 275 1.88 22.00 -13.78
CA PHE A 275 1.37 20.65 -13.96
C PHE A 275 1.89 20.07 -15.28
N LEU A 276 2.63 18.96 -15.20
CA LEU A 276 3.19 18.28 -16.36
C LEU A 276 2.54 16.91 -16.54
N HIS A 277 1.82 16.72 -17.63
CA HIS A 277 1.28 15.42 -18.04
C HIS A 277 2.33 14.64 -18.83
N VAL A 278 2.76 13.49 -18.33
CA VAL A 278 3.77 12.62 -18.95
C VAL A 278 3.14 11.26 -19.24
N ILE A 279 3.30 10.77 -20.46
CA ILE A 279 2.81 9.45 -20.87
C ILE A 279 3.97 8.45 -20.83
N THR A 280 3.81 7.38 -20.06
CA THR A 280 4.78 6.29 -19.99
C THR A 280 4.15 4.94 -20.31
N LYS A 281 4.99 3.93 -20.52
CA LYS A 281 4.59 2.54 -20.73
C LYS A 281 5.06 1.70 -19.55
N LYS A 282 4.13 1.19 -18.75
CA LYS A 282 4.41 0.30 -17.63
C LYS A 282 5.05 -1.00 -18.12
N GLY A 283 6.16 -1.41 -17.51
CA GLY A 283 6.90 -2.61 -17.93
C GLY A 283 7.83 -2.44 -19.13
N LYS A 284 8.06 -1.20 -19.61
CA LYS A 284 8.85 -0.90 -20.81
C LYS A 284 10.18 -1.64 -20.85
N GLY A 285 10.47 -2.27 -22.01
CA GLY A 285 11.70 -3.00 -22.29
C GLY A 285 11.70 -4.45 -21.78
N TYR A 286 10.60 -4.91 -21.14
CA TYR A 286 10.41 -6.32 -20.79
C TYR A 286 9.03 -6.77 -21.26
N GLN A 287 8.98 -7.49 -22.40
CA GLN A 287 7.73 -7.84 -23.08
C GLN A 287 6.67 -8.48 -22.17
N PRO A 288 6.99 -9.44 -21.28
CA PRO A 288 5.99 -10.03 -20.39
C PRO A 288 5.32 -8.98 -19.49
N ALA A 289 6.09 -8.02 -18.95
CA ALA A 289 5.56 -6.96 -18.11
C ALA A 289 4.80 -5.88 -18.92
N GLU A 290 5.13 -5.68 -20.19
CA GLU A 290 4.38 -4.77 -21.07
C GLU A 290 3.01 -5.33 -21.45
N VAL A 291 2.91 -6.65 -21.65
CA VAL A 291 1.66 -7.35 -22.00
C VAL A 291 0.75 -7.49 -20.78
N ASN A 292 1.33 -7.82 -19.62
CA ASN A 292 0.57 -8.01 -18.40
C ASN A 292 1.19 -7.27 -17.20
N PRO A 293 1.13 -5.93 -17.19
CA PRO A 293 1.80 -5.12 -16.16
C PRO A 293 1.24 -5.32 -14.75
N GLY A 294 0.03 -5.85 -14.61
CA GLY A 294 -0.58 -6.18 -13.32
C GLY A 294 0.16 -7.32 -12.62
N ASN A 295 0.50 -8.39 -13.33
CA ASN A 295 1.22 -9.54 -12.78
C ASN A 295 2.66 -9.17 -12.37
N TYR A 296 3.24 -8.15 -13.02
CA TYR A 296 4.58 -7.65 -12.72
C TYR A 296 4.58 -6.36 -11.89
N HIS A 297 3.44 -6.02 -11.29
CA HIS A 297 3.38 -4.85 -10.39
C HIS A 297 4.22 -5.07 -9.14
N GLY A 298 3.95 -6.15 -8.39
CA GLY A 298 4.75 -6.59 -7.26
C GLY A 298 5.03 -8.09 -7.40
N VAL A 299 6.30 -8.46 -7.60
CA VAL A 299 6.71 -9.84 -7.86
C VAL A 299 7.54 -10.41 -6.71
N SER A 300 7.39 -11.70 -6.44
CA SER A 300 8.39 -12.48 -5.72
C SER A 300 9.60 -12.73 -6.61
N ALA A 301 10.66 -13.32 -6.08
CA ALA A 301 11.77 -13.79 -6.91
C ALA A 301 11.25 -14.75 -8.01
N PHE A 302 11.77 -14.60 -9.23
CA PHE A 302 11.33 -15.37 -10.40
C PHE A 302 12.52 -15.63 -11.35
N ASP A 303 12.41 -16.65 -12.18
CA ASP A 303 13.39 -16.92 -13.22
C ASP A 303 13.12 -16.04 -14.46
N LEU A 304 14.15 -15.37 -14.98
CA LEU A 304 14.02 -14.54 -16.18
C LEU A 304 13.75 -15.36 -17.45
N ASP A 305 14.25 -16.60 -17.49
CA ASP A 305 14.10 -17.54 -18.60
C ASP A 305 12.85 -18.40 -18.44
N GLY A 306 12.32 -18.51 -17.21
CA GLY A 306 11.10 -19.21 -16.84
C GLY A 306 9.96 -18.22 -16.61
N MET A 307 9.09 -18.03 -17.58
CA MET A 307 7.80 -17.37 -17.32
C MET A 307 7.11 -18.14 -16.19
N PRO A 308 6.51 -17.46 -15.17
CA PRO A 308 5.50 -18.13 -14.37
C PRO A 308 4.48 -18.66 -15.37
N ASP A 309 4.37 -19.98 -15.46
CA ASP A 309 3.38 -20.61 -16.34
C ASP A 309 2.01 -20.02 -15.96
N PRO A 310 1.33 -19.30 -16.87
CA PRO A 310 0.01 -18.78 -16.57
C PRO A 310 -1.01 -19.91 -16.30
N GLU A 311 -0.67 -21.17 -16.62
CA GLU A 311 -1.46 -22.36 -16.32
C GLU A 311 -1.13 -22.97 -14.94
N VAL A 312 -0.05 -22.58 -14.27
CA VAL A 312 0.16 -22.95 -12.87
C VAL A 312 -0.87 -22.19 -12.04
N ALA A 313 -1.91 -22.89 -11.61
CA ALA A 313 -2.92 -22.34 -10.73
C ALA A 313 -2.22 -21.64 -9.54
N PRO A 314 -2.56 -20.38 -9.24
CA PRO A 314 -1.96 -19.68 -8.11
C PRO A 314 -2.17 -20.53 -6.86
N LYS A 315 -1.12 -20.67 -6.03
CA LYS A 315 -1.24 -21.37 -4.74
C LYS A 315 -2.45 -20.81 -4.01
N GLU A 316 -3.28 -21.71 -3.47
CA GLU A 316 -4.44 -21.32 -2.70
C GLU A 316 -4.02 -20.41 -1.55
N SER A 317 -4.76 -19.36 -1.32
CA SER A 317 -4.49 -18.35 -0.30
C SER A 317 -5.78 -17.92 0.37
N PHE A 318 -5.71 -17.29 1.54
CA PHE A 318 -6.88 -16.74 2.21
C PHE A 318 -7.68 -15.82 1.28
N SER A 319 -7.02 -14.92 0.53
CA SER A 319 -7.67 -14.05 -0.45
C SER A 319 -8.40 -14.83 -1.55
N THR A 320 -7.80 -15.92 -2.05
CA THR A 320 -8.41 -16.75 -3.09
C THR A 320 -9.63 -17.51 -2.57
N VAL A 321 -9.52 -18.09 -1.37
CA VAL A 321 -10.64 -18.80 -0.71
C VAL A 321 -11.76 -17.84 -0.37
N PHE A 322 -11.44 -16.67 0.19
CA PHE A 322 -12.40 -15.61 0.45
C PHE A 322 -13.18 -15.21 -0.81
N GLY A 323 -12.47 -14.90 -1.90
CA GLY A 323 -13.12 -14.47 -3.14
C GLY A 323 -14.05 -15.52 -3.74
N LYS A 324 -13.66 -16.80 -3.70
CA LYS A 324 -14.51 -17.92 -4.15
C LYS A 324 -15.73 -18.13 -3.23
N ALA A 325 -15.52 -18.07 -1.92
CA ALA A 325 -16.62 -18.17 -0.95
C ALA A 325 -17.63 -17.02 -1.12
N LEU A 326 -17.14 -15.79 -1.37
CA LEU A 326 -17.99 -14.63 -1.59
C LEU A 326 -18.85 -14.75 -2.86
N VAL A 327 -18.33 -15.39 -3.93
CA VAL A 327 -19.15 -15.72 -5.13
C VAL A 327 -20.32 -16.61 -4.74
N THR A 328 -20.07 -17.68 -3.99
CA THR A 328 -21.12 -18.62 -3.54
C THR A 328 -22.18 -17.91 -2.69
N GLU A 329 -21.79 -17.00 -1.81
CA GLU A 329 -22.74 -16.22 -1.01
C GLU A 329 -23.49 -15.19 -1.87
N GLY A 330 -22.83 -14.60 -2.88
CA GLY A 330 -23.46 -13.69 -3.84
C GLY A 330 -24.50 -14.36 -4.73
N GLU A 331 -24.41 -15.67 -4.98
CA GLU A 331 -25.45 -16.45 -5.66
C GLU A 331 -26.71 -16.61 -4.80
N LYS A 332 -26.53 -16.77 -3.47
CA LYS A 332 -27.63 -16.95 -2.51
C LYS A 332 -28.32 -15.64 -2.16
N ASN A 333 -27.55 -14.54 -2.04
CA ASN A 333 -28.05 -13.24 -1.62
C ASN A 333 -27.86 -12.20 -2.73
N GLN A 334 -28.96 -11.76 -3.35
CA GLN A 334 -28.95 -10.77 -4.43
C GLN A 334 -28.63 -9.34 -3.94
N ASN A 335 -28.78 -9.07 -2.64
CA ASN A 335 -28.41 -7.78 -2.05
C ASN A 335 -26.93 -7.68 -1.70
N LEU A 336 -26.18 -8.80 -1.73
CA LEU A 336 -24.76 -8.79 -1.46
C LEU A 336 -24.00 -8.13 -2.60
N CYS A 337 -23.15 -7.15 -2.26
CA CYS A 337 -22.24 -6.49 -3.18
C CYS A 337 -20.83 -6.39 -2.58
N ALA A 338 -19.81 -6.28 -3.44
CA ALA A 338 -18.41 -6.22 -3.04
C ALA A 338 -17.76 -4.91 -3.49
N ILE A 339 -17.01 -4.29 -2.59
CA ILE A 339 -16.34 -3.01 -2.81
C ILE A 339 -14.86 -3.15 -2.50
N THR A 340 -14.00 -2.56 -3.32
CA THR A 340 -12.56 -2.47 -3.06
C THR A 340 -11.99 -1.15 -3.56
N ALA A 341 -10.79 -0.79 -3.08
CA ALA A 341 -10.08 0.43 -3.44
C ALA A 341 -8.79 0.08 -4.20
N ALA A 342 -8.90 -0.21 -5.51
CA ALA A 342 -7.81 -0.62 -6.40
C ALA A 342 -7.09 -1.94 -6.01
N MET A 343 -7.72 -2.79 -5.18
CA MET A 343 -7.13 -4.03 -4.65
C MET A 343 -7.80 -5.30 -5.17
N LYS A 344 -8.52 -5.24 -6.30
CA LYS A 344 -9.34 -6.34 -6.84
C LYS A 344 -8.64 -7.71 -6.86
N TYR A 345 -7.42 -7.78 -7.37
CA TYR A 345 -6.68 -9.05 -7.46
C TYR A 345 -6.09 -9.49 -6.12
N GLY A 346 -5.61 -8.54 -5.34
CA GLY A 346 -4.98 -8.83 -4.07
C GLY A 346 -5.94 -9.29 -2.98
N THR A 347 -7.23 -8.94 -3.08
CA THR A 347 -8.31 -9.36 -2.16
C THR A 347 -9.11 -10.56 -2.68
N GLY A 348 -8.74 -11.14 -3.84
CA GLY A 348 -9.48 -12.26 -4.44
C GLY A 348 -10.80 -11.87 -5.12
N LEU A 349 -11.12 -10.58 -5.20
CA LEU A 349 -12.41 -10.11 -5.74
C LEU A 349 -12.54 -10.21 -7.27
N GLN A 350 -11.48 -10.63 -7.99
CA GLN A 350 -11.59 -10.94 -9.43
C GLN A 350 -12.64 -12.00 -9.73
N PHE A 351 -12.83 -12.95 -8.81
CA PHE A 351 -13.86 -13.99 -8.95
C PHE A 351 -15.27 -13.40 -8.85
N PHE A 352 -15.51 -12.58 -7.82
CA PHE A 352 -16.80 -11.90 -7.62
C PHE A 352 -17.10 -10.91 -8.76
N ALA A 353 -16.10 -10.13 -9.19
CA ALA A 353 -16.22 -9.21 -10.30
C ALA A 353 -16.57 -9.90 -11.63
N HIS A 354 -16.08 -11.14 -11.82
CA HIS A 354 -16.42 -11.94 -13.00
C HIS A 354 -17.85 -12.48 -12.93
N SER A 355 -18.25 -13.05 -11.79
CA SER A 355 -19.56 -13.70 -11.62
C SER A 355 -20.70 -12.70 -11.40
N HIS A 356 -20.42 -11.58 -10.74
CA HIS A 356 -21.41 -10.56 -10.34
C HIS A 356 -20.99 -9.14 -10.73
N PRO A 357 -20.73 -8.82 -12.02
CA PRO A 357 -20.12 -7.56 -12.45
C PRO A 357 -20.94 -6.32 -12.11
N THR A 358 -22.27 -6.43 -11.99
CA THR A 358 -23.16 -5.31 -11.63
C THR A 358 -23.21 -5.00 -10.13
N ARG A 359 -22.66 -5.89 -9.31
CA ARG A 359 -22.61 -5.78 -7.84
C ARG A 359 -21.18 -5.68 -7.31
N PHE A 360 -20.22 -5.47 -8.20
CA PHE A 360 -18.81 -5.25 -7.89
C PHE A 360 -18.43 -3.80 -8.16
N PHE A 361 -17.78 -3.16 -7.18
CA PHE A 361 -17.35 -1.76 -7.24
C PHE A 361 -15.86 -1.66 -6.90
N ASP A 362 -15.06 -1.22 -7.85
CA ASP A 362 -13.67 -0.77 -7.62
C ASP A 362 -13.68 0.77 -7.69
N VAL A 363 -13.42 1.40 -6.56
CA VAL A 363 -13.52 2.87 -6.43
C VAL A 363 -12.20 3.59 -6.71
N GLY A 364 -11.15 2.87 -7.11
CA GLY A 364 -9.80 3.42 -7.20
C GLY A 364 -9.15 3.54 -5.82
N MET A 365 -8.04 4.30 -5.72
CA MET A 365 -7.33 4.48 -4.43
C MET A 365 -8.07 5.49 -3.55
N ALA A 366 -9.27 5.14 -3.11
CA ALA A 366 -10.21 6.01 -2.39
C ALA A 366 -10.94 5.23 -1.27
N GLU A 367 -10.18 4.80 -0.26
CA GLU A 367 -10.66 3.97 0.85
C GLU A 367 -11.79 4.65 1.64
N GLN A 368 -11.67 5.95 1.90
CA GLN A 368 -12.71 6.73 2.58
C GLN A 368 -14.03 6.68 1.80
N HIS A 369 -13.96 6.89 0.48
CA HIS A 369 -15.13 6.79 -0.38
C HIS A 369 -15.71 5.37 -0.38
N ALA A 370 -14.88 4.33 -0.37
CA ALA A 370 -15.33 2.94 -0.31
C ALA A 370 -16.23 2.68 0.90
N VAL A 371 -15.85 3.19 2.07
CA VAL A 371 -16.60 2.98 3.32
C VAL A 371 -17.88 3.79 3.36
N THR A 372 -17.84 5.09 3.05
CA THR A 372 -19.04 5.94 3.00
C THR A 372 -20.03 5.45 1.92
N PHE A 373 -19.52 5.01 0.75
CA PHE A 373 -20.33 4.41 -0.30
C PHE A 373 -21.01 3.11 0.16
N ALA A 374 -20.29 2.28 0.93
CA ALA A 374 -20.86 1.08 1.54
C ALA A 374 -22.00 1.43 2.50
N ALA A 375 -21.83 2.44 3.36
CA ALA A 375 -22.89 2.91 4.25
C ALA A 375 -24.13 3.35 3.47
N GLY A 376 -23.94 4.12 2.38
CA GLY A 376 -25.04 4.51 1.48
C GLY A 376 -25.76 3.32 0.84
N LEU A 377 -25.06 2.27 0.45
CA LEU A 377 -25.66 1.04 -0.07
C LEU A 377 -26.42 0.28 1.03
N ALA A 378 -25.85 0.17 2.22
CA ALA A 378 -26.46 -0.51 3.35
C ALA A 378 -27.76 0.18 3.79
N SER A 379 -27.81 1.51 3.82
CA SER A 379 -29.00 2.29 4.15
C SER A 379 -30.17 2.07 3.18
N GLN A 380 -29.91 1.51 2.00
CA GLN A 380 -30.93 1.14 1.00
C GLN A 380 -31.16 -0.38 0.94
N GLY A 381 -30.74 -1.13 1.98
CA GLY A 381 -31.02 -2.56 2.12
C GLY A 381 -30.05 -3.48 1.39
N MET A 382 -28.94 -2.98 0.86
CA MET A 382 -27.86 -3.83 0.35
C MET A 382 -27.00 -4.38 1.49
N LEU A 383 -26.24 -5.44 1.22
CA LEU A 383 -25.24 -6.01 2.11
C LEU A 383 -23.84 -5.83 1.49
N PRO A 384 -23.21 -4.67 1.70
CA PRO A 384 -21.89 -4.41 1.16
C PRO A 384 -20.79 -5.11 1.96
N VAL A 385 -19.85 -5.73 1.24
CA VAL A 385 -18.60 -6.28 1.78
C VAL A 385 -17.45 -5.40 1.28
N VAL A 386 -16.83 -4.68 2.21
CA VAL A 386 -15.70 -3.78 1.93
C VAL A 386 -14.40 -4.56 2.12
N CYS A 387 -13.69 -4.80 1.01
CA CYS A 387 -12.49 -5.63 0.98
C CYS A 387 -11.25 -4.73 0.78
N ILE A 388 -10.51 -4.50 1.84
CA ILE A 388 -9.36 -3.57 1.88
C ILE A 388 -8.24 -4.23 2.71
N TYR A 389 -6.97 -3.95 2.38
CA TYR A 389 -5.83 -4.38 3.19
C TYR A 389 -5.84 -3.67 4.54
N SER A 390 -5.44 -4.38 5.59
CA SER A 390 -5.40 -3.86 6.97
C SER A 390 -4.73 -2.48 7.05
N THR A 391 -3.53 -2.32 6.50
CA THR A 391 -2.81 -1.04 6.52
C THR A 391 -3.56 0.10 5.83
N PHE A 392 -4.29 -0.16 4.73
CA PHE A 392 -5.01 0.87 3.99
C PHE A 392 -6.38 1.21 4.60
N LEU A 393 -6.96 0.29 5.36
CA LEU A 393 -8.23 0.54 6.06
C LEU A 393 -8.11 1.66 7.10
N GLN A 394 -6.91 1.93 7.62
CA GLN A 394 -6.62 3.04 8.53
C GLN A 394 -7.12 4.39 8.00
N ARG A 395 -7.11 4.61 6.68
CA ARG A 395 -7.59 5.85 6.04
C ARG A 395 -9.06 6.11 6.23
N SER A 396 -9.82 5.06 6.49
CA SER A 396 -11.28 5.13 6.59
C SER A 396 -11.78 5.10 8.03
N TYR A 397 -10.91 5.29 9.02
CA TYR A 397 -11.27 5.15 10.42
C TYR A 397 -12.40 6.10 10.82
N ASP A 398 -12.34 7.37 10.40
CA ASP A 398 -13.42 8.34 10.60
C ASP A 398 -14.73 7.89 9.94
N GLN A 399 -14.69 7.44 8.68
CA GLN A 399 -15.88 6.98 7.95
C GLN A 399 -16.49 5.72 8.56
N ILE A 400 -15.65 4.84 9.11
CA ILE A 400 -16.12 3.66 9.85
C ILE A 400 -16.88 4.10 11.11
N ILE A 401 -16.37 5.07 11.86
CA ILE A 401 -17.03 5.62 13.05
C ILE A 401 -18.32 6.32 12.66
N HIS A 402 -18.21 7.34 11.83
CA HIS A 402 -19.27 8.31 11.58
C HIS A 402 -20.36 7.75 10.66
N ASP A 403 -19.97 7.18 9.50
CA ASP A 403 -20.93 6.82 8.47
C ASP A 403 -21.51 5.41 8.65
N VAL A 404 -20.76 4.52 9.33
CA VAL A 404 -21.17 3.12 9.50
C VAL A 404 -21.61 2.84 10.94
N ASN A 405 -20.72 3.09 11.92
CA ASN A 405 -20.92 2.61 13.28
C ASN A 405 -21.99 3.40 14.04
N LEU A 406 -22.07 4.72 13.90
CA LEU A 406 -23.09 5.53 14.60
C LEU A 406 -24.51 5.14 14.22
N LEU A 407 -24.76 4.77 12.97
CA LEU A 407 -26.06 4.33 12.46
C LEU A 407 -26.24 2.81 12.51
N GLN A 408 -25.23 2.06 12.93
CA GLN A 408 -25.21 0.59 12.94
C GLN A 408 -25.56 0.01 11.55
N GLU A 409 -25.00 0.62 10.50
CA GLU A 409 -25.21 0.19 9.11
C GLU A 409 -24.67 -1.24 8.88
N ASN A 410 -25.41 -2.02 8.09
CA ASN A 410 -25.13 -3.42 7.86
C ASN A 410 -23.96 -3.65 6.87
N VAL A 411 -22.75 -3.29 7.26
CA VAL A 411 -21.53 -3.38 6.47
C VAL A 411 -20.60 -4.47 7.02
N VAL A 412 -20.04 -5.29 6.11
CA VAL A 412 -19.02 -6.29 6.45
C VAL A 412 -17.66 -5.81 5.96
N PHE A 413 -16.69 -5.73 6.86
CA PHE A 413 -15.30 -5.42 6.53
C PHE A 413 -14.50 -6.72 6.39
N ALA A 414 -14.02 -7.02 5.19
CA ALA A 414 -13.09 -8.12 4.92
C ALA A 414 -11.66 -7.55 4.83
N ILE A 415 -10.89 -7.78 5.87
CA ILE A 415 -9.59 -7.16 6.09
C ILE A 415 -8.50 -8.14 5.68
N ASP A 416 -7.96 -7.94 4.51
CA ASP A 416 -6.88 -8.76 3.96
C ASP A 416 -5.49 -8.27 4.45
N ARG A 417 -4.49 -9.14 4.47
CA ARG A 417 -3.11 -8.83 4.91
C ARG A 417 -3.05 -8.32 6.35
N ALA A 418 -3.82 -8.93 7.22
CA ALA A 418 -3.76 -8.69 8.66
C ALA A 418 -2.53 -9.38 9.27
N GLY A 419 -1.95 -8.78 10.31
CA GLY A 419 -0.71 -9.24 10.94
C GLY A 419 0.55 -8.74 10.23
N PHE A 420 1.63 -9.46 10.32
CA PHE A 420 2.91 -9.05 9.76
C PHE A 420 2.96 -9.15 8.23
N VAL A 421 3.35 -8.05 7.58
CA VAL A 421 3.54 -7.94 6.13
C VAL A 421 4.93 -7.34 5.83
N PRO A 422 6.02 -7.96 6.29
CA PRO A 422 7.34 -7.33 6.30
C PRO A 422 7.97 -7.16 4.93
N GLY A 423 7.47 -7.85 3.91
CA GLY A 423 7.98 -7.72 2.54
C GLY A 423 7.86 -6.31 1.96
N ASP A 424 6.92 -5.48 2.45
CA ASP A 424 6.73 -4.09 2.06
C ASP A 424 7.16 -3.09 3.17
N GLY A 425 7.81 -3.57 4.23
CA GLY A 425 8.46 -2.79 5.27
C GLY A 425 7.48 -2.11 6.24
N GLU A 426 7.97 -1.07 6.89
CA GLU A 426 7.30 -0.38 7.99
C GLU A 426 5.96 0.27 7.62
N THR A 427 5.71 0.54 6.35
CA THR A 427 4.52 1.24 5.89
C THR A 427 3.32 0.33 5.58
N HIS A 428 3.52 -0.99 5.53
CA HIS A 428 2.49 -1.93 5.07
C HIS A 428 2.06 -2.97 6.10
N GLN A 429 2.49 -2.85 7.36
CA GLN A 429 2.14 -3.79 8.42
C GLN A 429 0.64 -3.76 8.73
N GLY A 430 0.03 -4.93 8.87
CA GLY A 430 -1.38 -5.11 9.22
C GLY A 430 -1.61 -5.30 10.71
N ILE A 431 -1.03 -4.43 11.54
CA ILE A 431 -0.98 -4.60 13.01
C ILE A 431 -1.90 -3.64 13.78
N TYR A 432 -2.66 -2.78 13.09
CA TYR A 432 -3.45 -1.73 13.74
C TYR A 432 -4.95 -2.02 13.78
N ASP A 433 -5.47 -2.85 12.88
CA ASP A 433 -6.91 -3.07 12.73
C ASP A 433 -7.58 -3.65 13.99
N PRO A 434 -6.99 -4.58 14.78
CA PRO A 434 -7.63 -5.03 16.01
C PRO A 434 -7.79 -3.90 17.01
N ALA A 435 -6.78 -3.04 17.14
CA ALA A 435 -6.79 -1.94 18.09
C ALA A 435 -7.87 -0.89 17.75
N PHE A 436 -7.91 -0.38 16.53
CA PHE A 436 -8.88 0.69 16.20
C PHE A 436 -10.33 0.18 16.06
N LEU A 437 -10.55 -1.08 15.65
CA LEU A 437 -11.91 -1.63 15.54
C LEU A 437 -12.51 -1.99 16.90
N SER A 438 -11.70 -2.51 17.82
CA SER A 438 -12.17 -2.80 19.18
C SER A 438 -12.56 -1.54 19.96
N GLN A 439 -11.82 -0.43 19.77
CA GLN A 439 -12.15 0.87 20.39
C GLN A 439 -13.55 1.38 20.03
N ILE A 440 -14.08 1.01 18.88
CA ILE A 440 -15.39 1.43 18.40
C ILE A 440 -16.44 0.32 18.41
N ASN A 441 -16.15 -0.75 19.16
CA ASN A 441 -17.06 -1.88 19.39
C ASN A 441 -17.51 -2.63 18.13
N ILE A 442 -16.70 -2.69 17.08
CA ILE A 442 -17.00 -3.50 15.90
C ILE A 442 -16.63 -4.97 16.18
N PRO A 443 -17.58 -5.91 16.05
CA PRO A 443 -17.29 -7.34 16.17
C PRO A 443 -16.22 -7.77 15.17
N LEU A 444 -15.16 -8.39 15.70
CA LEU A 444 -13.97 -8.76 14.93
C LEU A 444 -13.69 -10.26 15.04
N TYR A 445 -13.48 -10.90 13.89
CA TYR A 445 -13.20 -12.32 13.78
C TYR A 445 -11.87 -12.56 13.03
N ALA A 446 -11.10 -13.55 13.48
CA ALA A 446 -9.81 -13.90 12.91
C ALA A 446 -9.70 -15.43 12.69
N PRO A 447 -10.15 -15.94 11.54
CA PRO A 447 -9.98 -17.33 11.19
C PRO A 447 -8.50 -17.68 10.99
N SER A 448 -8.10 -18.89 11.42
CA SER A 448 -6.74 -19.40 11.32
C SER A 448 -6.52 -20.37 10.16
N ASN A 449 -7.59 -20.79 9.48
CA ASN A 449 -7.54 -21.66 8.31
C ASN A 449 -8.69 -21.39 7.33
N TYR A 450 -8.66 -22.07 6.18
CA TYR A 450 -9.63 -21.87 5.10
C TYR A 450 -11.06 -22.31 5.45
N GLN A 451 -11.19 -23.37 6.27
CA GLN A 451 -12.51 -23.85 6.69
C GLN A 451 -13.17 -22.83 7.63
N GLU A 452 -12.40 -22.28 8.57
CA GLU A 452 -12.87 -21.23 9.46
C GLU A 452 -13.21 -19.95 8.70
N LEU A 453 -12.36 -19.54 7.74
CA LEU A 453 -12.64 -18.37 6.91
C LEU A 453 -13.99 -18.52 6.19
N THR A 454 -14.21 -19.67 5.56
CA THR A 454 -15.45 -19.93 4.82
C THR A 454 -16.66 -19.94 5.76
N TYR A 455 -16.56 -20.66 6.89
CA TYR A 455 -17.64 -20.78 7.86
C TYR A 455 -18.02 -19.41 8.46
N TRP A 456 -17.02 -18.66 8.94
CA TRP A 456 -17.29 -17.37 9.59
C TRP A 456 -17.73 -16.31 8.59
N LEU A 457 -17.23 -16.32 7.35
CA LEU A 457 -17.74 -15.44 6.30
C LEU A 457 -19.23 -15.70 6.06
N GLN A 458 -19.64 -16.95 5.88
CA GLN A 458 -21.05 -17.32 5.72
C GLN A 458 -21.90 -16.88 6.92
N HIS A 459 -21.38 -17.10 8.12
CA HIS A 459 -22.06 -16.73 9.35
C HIS A 459 -22.27 -15.22 9.44
N LEU A 460 -21.23 -14.42 9.18
CA LEU A 460 -21.27 -12.96 9.19
C LEU A 460 -22.15 -12.34 8.10
N LEU A 461 -22.34 -13.03 6.98
CA LEU A 461 -23.22 -12.60 5.89
C LEU A 461 -24.68 -13.03 6.08
N SER A 462 -24.97 -13.81 7.11
CA SER A 462 -26.35 -14.27 7.39
C SER A 462 -27.20 -13.19 8.03
N ASP A 463 -28.54 -13.32 7.92
CA ASP A 463 -29.53 -12.42 8.50
C ASP A 463 -29.55 -12.38 10.05
N ARG A 464 -28.68 -13.19 10.69
CA ARG A 464 -28.51 -13.19 12.16
C ARG A 464 -27.75 -11.99 12.70
N PHE A 465 -27.01 -11.31 11.82
CA PHE A 465 -26.21 -10.16 12.18
C PHE A 465 -26.82 -8.87 11.62
N HIS A 466 -26.84 -7.86 12.46
CA HIS A 466 -27.16 -6.49 12.09
C HIS A 466 -26.02 -5.58 12.57
N GLY A 467 -25.80 -4.50 11.84
CA GLY A 467 -24.70 -3.57 12.11
C GLY A 467 -23.34 -3.99 11.54
N PRO A 468 -22.32 -3.17 11.78
CA PRO A 468 -20.97 -3.39 11.25
C PRO A 468 -20.27 -4.58 11.92
N ARG A 469 -19.48 -5.31 11.15
CA ARG A 469 -18.64 -6.43 11.62
C ARG A 469 -17.46 -6.64 10.69
N ALA A 470 -16.40 -7.24 11.22
CA ALA A 470 -15.15 -7.44 10.50
C ALA A 470 -14.65 -8.88 10.59
N ILE A 471 -14.06 -9.36 9.49
CA ILE A 471 -13.29 -10.59 9.43
C ILE A 471 -11.90 -10.23 8.89
N ARG A 472 -10.84 -10.62 9.61
CA ARG A 472 -9.45 -10.36 9.25
C ARG A 472 -8.68 -11.65 8.99
N TYR A 473 -7.82 -11.66 8.00
CA TYR A 473 -7.02 -12.83 7.64
C TYR A 473 -5.65 -12.41 7.05
N PRO A 474 -4.60 -13.27 7.23
CA PRO A 474 -3.25 -12.93 6.85
C PRO A 474 -3.01 -13.03 5.34
N ARG A 475 -1.84 -12.57 4.91
CA ARG A 475 -1.33 -12.75 3.56
C ARG A 475 -0.87 -14.20 3.35
N GLY A 476 -1.26 -14.83 2.26
CA GLY A 476 -0.84 -16.19 1.92
C GLY A 476 -1.83 -17.24 2.36
N GLY A 477 -1.34 -18.39 2.79
CA GLY A 477 -2.15 -19.51 3.30
C GLY A 477 -1.79 -19.85 4.74
N PRO A 478 -2.61 -20.65 5.43
CA PRO A 478 -2.33 -21.09 6.78
C PRO A 478 -1.08 -21.99 6.82
N ASP A 479 -0.42 -21.98 7.96
CA ASP A 479 0.62 -22.98 8.25
C ASP A 479 0.03 -24.41 8.19
N ALA A 480 0.88 -25.40 7.91
CA ALA A 480 0.45 -26.78 7.72
C ALA A 480 -0.27 -27.36 8.97
N VAL A 481 0.14 -26.94 10.17
CA VAL A 481 -0.50 -27.37 11.42
C VAL A 481 -1.89 -26.77 11.55
N LEU A 482 -2.03 -25.47 11.28
CA LEU A 482 -3.31 -24.76 11.34
C LEU A 482 -4.27 -25.20 10.21
N ALA A 483 -3.74 -25.51 9.03
CA ALA A 483 -4.51 -26.06 7.92
C ALA A 483 -5.17 -27.41 8.26
N GLY A 484 -4.51 -28.21 9.12
CA GLY A 484 -5.04 -29.50 9.62
C GLY A 484 -6.10 -29.37 10.72
N CYS A 485 -6.24 -28.18 11.32
CA CYS A 485 -7.27 -27.94 12.32
C CYS A 485 -8.65 -27.81 11.66
N GLY A 486 -9.65 -28.47 12.21
CA GLY A 486 -11.03 -28.33 11.77
C GLY A 486 -11.63 -26.96 12.14
N CYS A 487 -12.88 -26.76 11.76
CA CYS A 487 -13.69 -25.62 12.18
C CYS A 487 -14.82 -26.12 13.12
N SER A 488 -14.78 -25.72 14.40
CA SER A 488 -15.83 -26.06 15.38
C SER A 488 -17.05 -25.14 15.28
N GLY A 489 -16.90 -23.98 14.64
CA GLY A 489 -17.91 -22.93 14.62
C GLY A 489 -18.09 -22.23 16.00
N GLN A 490 -17.16 -22.43 16.93
CA GLN A 490 -17.15 -21.77 18.23
C GLN A 490 -16.29 -20.50 18.18
N GLU A 491 -16.54 -19.56 19.11
CA GLU A 491 -15.80 -18.30 19.22
C GLU A 491 -14.36 -18.49 19.68
N TYR A 492 -14.08 -19.62 20.35
CA TYR A 492 -12.76 -20.11 20.71
C TYR A 492 -12.69 -21.64 20.65
N ASP A 493 -11.49 -22.17 20.48
CA ASP A 493 -11.19 -23.61 20.48
C ASP A 493 -9.90 -23.92 21.23
N TYR A 494 -9.82 -25.11 21.81
CA TYR A 494 -8.56 -25.66 22.30
C TYR A 494 -7.83 -26.38 21.17
N LEU A 495 -6.65 -25.89 20.79
CA LEU A 495 -5.75 -26.62 19.91
C LEU A 495 -4.94 -27.68 20.66
N TYR A 496 -4.70 -27.43 21.94
CA TYR A 496 -4.05 -28.38 22.84
C TYR A 496 -4.63 -28.20 24.23
N LYS A 497 -5.10 -29.32 24.83
CA LYS A 497 -5.68 -29.34 26.19
C LYS A 497 -5.10 -30.47 27.02
N ASN A 498 -4.70 -30.14 28.23
CA ASN A 498 -4.15 -31.09 29.20
C ASN A 498 -5.02 -31.14 30.47
N GLU A 499 -5.04 -32.29 31.10
CA GLU A 499 -5.61 -32.41 32.44
C GLU A 499 -4.72 -31.65 33.42
N ASN A 500 -5.33 -30.82 34.26
CA ASN A 500 -4.67 -30.03 35.33
C ASN A 500 -3.72 -28.89 34.85
N ALA A 501 -3.81 -28.41 33.64
CA ALA A 501 -3.06 -27.23 33.24
C ALA A 501 -3.54 -26.00 34.03
N THR A 502 -2.60 -25.28 34.63
CA THR A 502 -2.84 -23.99 35.34
C THR A 502 -2.41 -22.79 34.50
N ILE A 503 -1.76 -23.04 33.36
CA ILE A 503 -1.26 -22.05 32.41
C ILE A 503 -1.98 -22.25 31.08
N VAL A 504 -2.42 -21.18 30.48
CA VAL A 504 -2.93 -21.20 29.11
C VAL A 504 -2.18 -20.19 28.22
N LEU A 505 -1.79 -20.63 27.05
CA LEU A 505 -1.29 -19.78 25.99
C LEU A 505 -2.46 -19.43 25.08
N VAL A 506 -2.73 -18.15 24.89
CA VAL A 506 -3.86 -17.66 24.08
C VAL A 506 -3.35 -16.86 22.91
N SER A 507 -3.90 -17.10 21.74
CA SER A 507 -3.58 -16.35 20.53
C SER A 507 -4.66 -16.50 19.45
N TYR A 508 -4.42 -15.92 18.27
CA TYR A 508 -5.27 -15.99 17.10
C TYR A 508 -4.48 -15.93 15.79
N ALA A 509 -5.09 -16.32 14.71
CA ALA A 509 -4.53 -16.30 13.35
C ALA A 509 -3.14 -16.98 13.26
N ASP A 510 -2.16 -16.38 12.57
CA ASP A 510 -0.86 -16.99 12.27
C ASP A 510 0.07 -17.11 13.50
N GLU A 511 -0.14 -16.30 14.53
CA GLU A 511 0.66 -16.36 15.76
C GLU A 511 0.44 -17.68 16.51
N LEU A 512 -0.67 -18.37 16.25
CA LEU A 512 -0.96 -19.69 16.83
C LEU A 512 0.09 -20.75 16.49
N THR A 513 0.79 -20.63 15.37
CA THR A 513 1.87 -21.55 14.98
C THR A 513 3.02 -21.53 15.99
N ASP A 514 3.49 -20.32 16.35
CA ASP A 514 4.56 -20.13 17.34
C ASP A 514 4.11 -20.52 18.75
N VAL A 515 2.86 -20.20 19.09
CA VAL A 515 2.25 -20.58 20.38
C VAL A 515 2.15 -22.11 20.52
N LEU A 516 1.76 -22.83 19.47
CA LEU A 516 1.71 -24.30 19.49
C LEU A 516 3.11 -24.91 19.62
N GLN A 517 4.08 -24.38 18.89
CA GLN A 517 5.47 -24.82 19.01
C GLN A 517 6.01 -24.56 20.42
N ALA A 518 5.76 -23.37 20.97
CA ALA A 518 6.15 -23.03 22.36
C ALA A 518 5.54 -24.00 23.39
N ALA A 519 4.26 -24.35 23.25
CA ALA A 519 3.61 -25.31 24.13
C ALA A 519 4.24 -26.70 24.08
N GLN A 520 4.65 -27.17 22.89
CA GLN A 520 5.36 -28.44 22.71
C GLN A 520 6.73 -28.42 23.36
N GLU A 521 7.49 -27.32 23.21
CA GLU A 521 8.80 -27.16 23.85
C GLU A 521 8.71 -27.04 25.38
N LEU A 522 7.71 -26.33 25.91
CA LEU A 522 7.43 -26.22 27.34
C LEU A 522 7.12 -27.59 27.97
N LYS A 523 6.34 -28.42 27.27
CA LYS A 523 6.06 -29.81 27.72
C LYS A 523 7.32 -30.63 27.86
N GLN A 524 8.33 -30.48 26.98
CA GLN A 524 9.61 -31.18 27.11
C GLN A 524 10.42 -30.71 28.31
N LYS A 525 10.04 -29.59 28.90
CA LYS A 525 10.63 -29.00 30.14
C LYS A 525 9.74 -29.16 31.36
N ASP A 526 8.81 -30.11 31.30
CA ASP A 526 7.85 -30.41 32.37
C ASP A 526 6.91 -29.24 32.76
N ILE A 527 6.73 -28.25 31.84
CA ILE A 527 5.77 -27.16 32.03
C ILE A 527 4.54 -27.48 31.18
N VAL A 528 3.44 -27.85 31.87
CA VAL A 528 2.18 -28.20 31.21
C VAL A 528 1.32 -26.96 31.03
N CYS A 529 0.96 -26.67 29.79
CA CYS A 529 0.06 -25.57 29.41
C CYS A 529 -0.98 -26.01 28.39
N ASP A 530 -2.11 -25.33 28.38
CA ASP A 530 -3.11 -25.42 27.33
C ASP A 530 -2.83 -24.41 26.24
N VAL A 531 -3.35 -24.63 25.03
CA VAL A 531 -3.36 -23.66 23.94
C VAL A 531 -4.81 -23.39 23.54
N LEU A 532 -5.26 -22.16 23.75
CA LEU A 532 -6.58 -21.68 23.40
C LEU A 532 -6.49 -20.71 22.23
N LYS A 533 -7.15 -21.05 21.15
CA LYS A 533 -7.32 -20.22 19.97
C LYS A 533 -8.55 -19.33 20.12
N LEU A 534 -8.42 -18.03 19.94
CA LEU A 534 -9.55 -17.11 19.74
C LEU A 534 -9.88 -17.03 18.24
N VAL A 535 -11.17 -17.11 17.91
CA VAL A 535 -11.68 -16.85 16.57
C VAL A 535 -12.47 -15.53 16.55
N LYS A 536 -13.33 -15.31 17.54
CA LYS A 536 -13.93 -14.00 17.80
C LYS A 536 -13.02 -13.22 18.75
N LEU A 537 -12.42 -12.17 18.24
CA LEU A 537 -11.47 -11.35 19.00
C LEU A 537 -12.19 -10.32 19.86
N TYR A 538 -13.31 -9.76 19.39
CA TYR A 538 -14.03 -8.69 20.07
C TYR A 538 -15.50 -8.63 19.64
N PRO A 539 -16.45 -8.25 20.51
CA PRO A 539 -16.34 -8.25 21.95
C PRO A 539 -16.27 -9.68 22.50
N PHE A 540 -15.61 -9.81 23.66
CA PHE A 540 -15.59 -11.11 24.36
C PHE A 540 -16.97 -11.46 24.87
N THR A 541 -17.32 -12.75 24.78
CA THR A 541 -18.52 -13.27 25.44
C THR A 541 -18.20 -13.71 26.86
N ASP A 542 -19.21 -13.73 27.73
CA ASP A 542 -19.07 -14.29 29.09
C ASP A 542 -18.50 -15.70 29.05
N LYS A 543 -18.89 -16.52 28.05
CA LYS A 543 -18.37 -17.88 27.88
C LYS A 543 -16.85 -17.91 27.69
N THR A 544 -16.29 -16.99 26.93
CA THR A 544 -14.83 -16.88 26.71
C THR A 544 -14.14 -16.46 27.98
N ILE A 545 -14.65 -15.45 28.68
CA ILE A 545 -14.06 -14.97 29.94
C ILE A 545 -14.17 -16.03 31.04
N ASP A 546 -15.33 -16.67 31.21
CA ASP A 546 -15.55 -17.71 32.20
C ASP A 546 -14.69 -18.97 31.98
N GLU A 547 -14.25 -19.21 30.71
CA GLU A 547 -13.27 -20.27 30.41
C GLU A 547 -11.87 -19.86 30.84
N LEU A 548 -11.46 -18.63 30.58
CA LEU A 548 -10.10 -18.13 30.83
C LEU A 548 -9.83 -17.88 32.34
N ILE A 549 -10.80 -17.44 33.12
CA ILE A 549 -10.61 -17.24 34.59
C ILE A 549 -10.28 -18.52 35.35
N LYS A 550 -10.42 -19.71 34.74
CA LYS A 550 -10.04 -20.99 35.36
C LYS A 550 -8.52 -21.17 35.49
N TYR A 551 -7.74 -20.40 34.71
CA TYR A 551 -6.29 -20.50 34.72
C TYR A 551 -5.67 -19.52 35.72
N GLN A 552 -4.53 -19.93 36.28
CA GLN A 552 -3.75 -19.09 37.19
C GLN A 552 -2.86 -18.12 36.40
N LYS A 553 -2.40 -18.54 35.21
CA LYS A 553 -1.54 -17.74 34.37
C LYS A 553 -2.04 -17.79 32.92
N ILE A 554 -2.10 -16.63 32.29
CA ILE A 554 -2.48 -16.47 30.90
C ILE A 554 -1.34 -15.74 30.18
N LEU A 555 -0.76 -16.35 29.16
CA LEU A 555 0.10 -15.67 28.22
C LEU A 555 -0.73 -15.40 26.96
N PHE A 556 -0.86 -14.13 26.59
CA PHE A 556 -1.54 -13.70 25.38
C PHE A 556 -0.51 -13.14 24.38
N ALA A 557 -0.40 -13.75 23.20
CA ALA A 557 0.51 -13.33 22.14
C ALA A 557 -0.26 -12.89 20.91
N GLU A 558 0.08 -11.73 20.32
CA GLU A 558 -0.63 -11.20 19.17
C GLU A 558 0.21 -10.32 18.27
N GLU A 559 0.00 -10.44 16.95
CA GLU A 559 0.56 -9.57 15.91
C GLU A 559 -0.24 -8.26 15.82
N CYS A 560 -0.23 -7.48 16.90
CA CYS A 560 -0.95 -6.21 17.03
C CYS A 560 -0.10 -5.20 17.81
N VAL A 561 -0.33 -3.91 17.56
CA VAL A 561 0.22 -2.84 18.41
C VAL A 561 -0.23 -3.02 19.86
N ALA A 562 0.63 -2.68 20.82
CA ALA A 562 0.33 -2.92 22.23
C ALA A 562 -0.89 -2.14 22.73
N ASN A 563 -0.93 -0.85 22.41
CA ASN A 563 -1.96 0.06 22.95
C ASN A 563 -3.32 -0.15 22.27
N GLY A 564 -4.35 -0.39 23.05
CA GLY A 564 -5.71 -0.65 22.58
C GLY A 564 -5.90 -2.03 21.95
N SER A 565 -4.97 -2.94 22.17
CA SER A 565 -4.97 -4.29 21.59
C SER A 565 -6.03 -5.21 22.20
N ILE A 566 -6.21 -6.36 21.57
CA ILE A 566 -7.12 -7.41 22.09
C ILE A 566 -6.66 -7.92 23.45
N GLY A 567 -5.34 -8.04 23.66
CA GLY A 567 -4.77 -8.46 24.94
C GLY A 567 -5.06 -7.49 26.08
N GLU A 568 -4.96 -6.18 25.87
CA GLU A 568 -5.33 -5.17 26.88
C GLU A 568 -6.83 -5.23 27.20
N HIS A 569 -7.68 -5.37 26.21
CA HIS A 569 -9.12 -5.54 26.42
C HIS A 569 -9.44 -6.84 27.18
N LEU A 570 -8.74 -7.93 26.89
CA LEU A 570 -8.92 -9.21 27.55
C LEU A 570 -8.51 -9.12 29.02
N GLU A 571 -7.35 -8.55 29.33
CA GLU A 571 -6.89 -8.36 30.70
C GLU A 571 -7.91 -7.55 31.52
N CYS A 572 -8.39 -6.44 30.96
CA CYS A 572 -9.42 -5.62 31.59
C CYS A 572 -10.72 -6.41 31.84
N ALA A 573 -11.17 -7.21 30.89
CA ALA A 573 -12.38 -8.02 31.02
C ALA A 573 -12.23 -9.12 32.09
N LEU A 574 -11.06 -9.76 32.20
CA LEU A 574 -10.74 -10.73 33.24
C LEU A 574 -10.74 -10.09 34.62
N GLN A 575 -10.10 -8.92 34.77
CA GLN A 575 -10.08 -8.16 36.04
C GLN A 575 -11.49 -7.73 36.47
N GLN A 576 -12.34 -7.29 35.54
CA GLN A 576 -13.74 -6.96 35.83
C GLN A 576 -14.56 -8.15 36.33
N LYS A 577 -14.21 -9.38 35.97
CA LYS A 577 -14.79 -10.62 36.47
C LYS A 577 -14.16 -11.06 37.81
N GLY A 578 -13.24 -10.27 38.37
CA GLY A 578 -12.57 -10.57 39.64
C GLY A 578 -11.39 -11.55 39.55
N TRP A 579 -10.90 -11.83 38.32
CA TRP A 579 -9.70 -12.63 38.13
C TRP A 579 -8.45 -11.86 38.59
N ASN A 580 -7.58 -12.49 39.33
CA ASN A 580 -6.36 -11.91 39.92
C ASN A 580 -5.13 -12.81 39.69
N GLY A 581 -5.17 -13.60 38.62
CA GLY A 581 -4.02 -14.38 38.16
C GLY A 581 -2.95 -13.52 37.49
N CYS A 582 -1.93 -14.17 36.93
CA CYS A 582 -0.85 -13.51 36.22
C CYS A 582 -1.20 -13.44 34.74
N PHE A 583 -1.32 -12.21 34.19
CA PHE A 583 -1.50 -11.97 32.79
C PHE A 583 -0.17 -11.49 32.16
N ILE A 584 0.23 -12.13 31.08
CA ILE A 584 1.44 -11.77 30.33
C ILE A 584 1.01 -11.46 28.90
N HIS A 585 1.21 -10.22 28.48
CA HIS A 585 0.83 -9.75 27.16
C HIS A 585 2.07 -9.51 26.29
N LEU A 586 2.17 -10.23 25.20
CA LEU A 586 3.19 -10.08 24.16
C LEU A 586 2.56 -9.54 22.88
N SER A 587 3.07 -8.41 22.42
CA SER A 587 2.52 -7.64 21.30
C SER A 587 3.59 -6.72 20.73
N VAL A 588 3.27 -6.04 19.64
CA VAL A 588 4.21 -5.14 18.93
C VAL A 588 4.33 -3.81 19.69
N ARG A 589 5.47 -3.57 20.31
CA ARG A 589 5.77 -2.32 21.05
C ARG A 589 6.46 -1.27 20.18
N ASP A 590 7.43 -1.66 19.35
CA ASP A 590 8.03 -0.75 18.34
C ASP A 590 7.41 -1.04 16.97
N VAL A 591 6.62 -0.10 16.49
CA VAL A 591 5.87 -0.20 15.22
C VAL A 591 6.74 0.05 13.98
N ARG A 592 7.99 0.46 14.15
CA ARG A 592 8.95 0.70 13.05
C ARG A 592 9.59 -0.60 12.60
N LEU A 593 8.78 -1.50 12.07
CA LEU A 593 9.20 -2.82 11.64
C LEU A 593 9.83 -2.76 10.24
N PRO A 594 11.12 -3.07 10.08
CA PRO A 594 11.80 -2.94 8.80
C PRO A 594 11.35 -3.99 7.78
N HIS A 595 11.86 -3.89 6.56
CA HIS A 595 11.81 -5.01 5.62
C HIS A 595 12.53 -6.22 6.21
N ALA A 596 11.87 -7.38 6.22
CA ALA A 596 12.43 -8.61 6.76
C ALA A 596 11.59 -9.83 6.31
N SER A 597 11.90 -11.02 6.79
CA SER A 597 10.97 -12.15 6.81
C SER A 597 10.05 -12.08 8.03
N VAL A 598 8.90 -12.76 7.98
CA VAL A 598 7.98 -12.86 9.13
C VAL A 598 8.72 -13.42 10.37
N ALA A 599 9.53 -14.47 10.19
CA ALA A 599 10.30 -15.07 11.28
C ALA A 599 11.27 -14.07 11.94
N GLN A 600 11.96 -13.23 11.15
CA GLN A 600 12.85 -12.20 11.69
C GLN A 600 12.08 -11.12 12.47
N ILE A 601 10.89 -10.72 12.00
CA ILE A 601 10.06 -9.75 12.74
C ILE A 601 9.55 -10.38 14.04
N LYS A 602 9.07 -11.62 14.02
CA LYS A 602 8.64 -12.33 15.23
C LYS A 602 9.76 -12.44 16.26
N GLN A 603 10.96 -12.78 15.83
CA GLN A 603 12.14 -12.79 16.70
C GLN A 603 12.45 -11.40 17.29
N ALA A 604 12.41 -10.35 16.46
CA ALA A 604 12.69 -8.99 16.92
C ALA A 604 11.61 -8.43 17.87
N THR A 605 10.37 -8.90 17.76
CA THR A 605 9.23 -8.49 18.61
C THR A 605 9.00 -9.41 19.80
N GLY A 606 9.73 -10.53 19.91
CA GLY A 606 9.56 -11.50 20.99
C GLY A 606 8.31 -12.39 20.83
N LEU A 607 7.79 -12.50 19.62
CA LEU A 607 6.62 -13.31 19.27
C LEU A 607 7.00 -14.67 18.63
N ASP A 608 8.29 -14.99 18.49
CA ASP A 608 8.75 -16.31 18.08
C ASP A 608 8.63 -17.34 19.20
N ALA A 609 8.51 -18.62 18.88
CA ALA A 609 8.30 -19.71 19.82
C ALA A 609 9.35 -19.75 20.95
N ALA A 610 10.64 -19.50 20.64
CA ALA A 610 11.70 -19.50 21.64
C ALA A 610 11.53 -18.38 22.68
N SER A 611 11.15 -17.18 22.24
CA SER A 611 10.85 -16.04 23.12
C SER A 611 9.63 -16.29 24.01
N LEU A 612 8.58 -16.92 23.46
CA LEU A 612 7.40 -17.34 24.21
C LEU A 612 7.77 -18.35 25.30
N VAL A 613 8.58 -19.37 24.98
CA VAL A 613 9.08 -20.37 25.94
C VAL A 613 9.86 -19.70 27.08
N GLN A 614 10.80 -18.81 26.74
CA GLN A 614 11.59 -18.09 27.73
C GLN A 614 10.69 -17.27 28.67
N THR A 615 9.71 -16.58 28.12
CA THR A 615 8.78 -15.75 28.89
C THR A 615 7.96 -16.57 29.89
N VAL A 616 7.41 -17.72 29.46
CA VAL A 616 6.66 -18.63 30.34
C VAL A 616 7.56 -19.20 31.43
N GLN A 617 8.80 -19.62 31.08
CA GLN A 617 9.75 -20.13 32.10
C GLN A 617 10.08 -19.10 33.16
N MET A 618 10.30 -17.84 32.80
CA MET A 618 10.53 -16.75 33.74
C MET A 618 9.32 -16.53 34.67
N ALA A 619 8.09 -16.56 34.11
CA ALA A 619 6.86 -16.40 34.89
C ALA A 619 6.60 -17.56 35.86
N VAL A 620 7.03 -18.78 35.50
CA VAL A 620 6.94 -19.96 36.43
C VAL A 620 7.97 -19.86 37.53
N THR A 621 9.20 -19.43 37.22
CA THR A 621 10.33 -19.40 38.18
C THR A 621 10.21 -18.27 39.21
N LYS A 622 9.77 -17.09 38.78
CA LYS A 622 9.73 -15.89 39.64
C LYS A 622 8.48 -15.79 40.52
N GLY A 623 7.42 -16.55 40.26
CA GLY A 623 6.16 -16.46 41.04
C GLY A 623 5.43 -15.11 40.95
N GLU A 624 5.95 -14.15 40.16
CA GLU A 624 5.51 -12.75 40.07
C GLU A 624 4.97 -12.37 38.69
N SER A 625 4.06 -11.39 38.71
CA SER A 625 3.59 -10.74 37.47
C SER A 625 4.76 -10.02 36.79
N LEU A 626 5.06 -10.38 35.56
CA LEU A 626 5.87 -9.57 34.64
C LEU A 626 4.94 -8.56 34.00
N SER A 627 4.83 -7.36 34.59
CA SER A 627 4.12 -6.20 34.01
C SER A 627 4.95 -5.53 32.92
#